data_72819a33059189afcc19800041d41446
#
_entry.id   72819a33059189afcc19800041d41446
#
_cell.length_a   1.000
_cell.length_b   1.000
_cell.length_c   1.000
_cell.angle_alpha   90.00
_cell.angle_beta   90.00
_cell.angle_gamma   90.00
#
_symmetry.space_group_name_H-M   'P 1'
#
loop_
_entity.id
_entity.type
_entity.pdbx_description
1 polymer ?
#
loop_
_entity_poly.entity_id
_entity_poly.type
_entity_poly.pdbx_seq_one_letter_code
_entity_poly.pdbx_strand_id
1 'polypeptide(L)'
;MSLSFSRRALLGGLGAAALPWDLARAEAAGGTLRVGMTASAIPLANGVPDQGAEGHRFMGITLFDQLVHWDLSSAEKPAVLKPGLATDWKPDPAEPKRWIFTLREGVRFHDGKPFTAEDVVFSFDRLLKNDHPAFDARGSAISRSRFVTVASYRAAGPHTLVIDCNRVDSMLPYLLVWVGITHQGAWEAAGRNWDTFMTRAVGSGPWKMESFSIRERCVMLRNPDYWDADRIPRAERLVLLPLAEPNTRVAALRAGQVDFIEAPPPDAIPTLQQAGYRITSNVYPHNWMYFLSYVEGSPWRDPRIRRAANLGIDRTGMKAMLGGMMSEGAGLLYEGHPWYGEPKHRPRFDPDAARKLLAEAGFTPRSPLRTKVAISPSGSGQMQPLPMNEYVQQNLKEVGIDIAFEVMDWNTLLTQLREGAWMPGARGCHAINASWNAQDPYVGFIRPLHSAFAPPVAFNWGKHSDPQADALMDAMLLEFDTDKQDALMRRLHARLVEQDACIFIAHDLNPRAMGPKVKGFVQAQSWLQDLTPVRIG
;
A
#
# COMPACT_ATOMS: atom_id res chain seq x y z
N MET A 1 -64.07 21.39 -25.28
CA MET A 1 -63.38 20.16 -25.76
C MET A 1 -62.32 19.80 -24.75
N SER A 2 -62.62 18.87 -23.84
CA SER A 2 -61.75 18.37 -22.84
C SER A 2 -61.03 17.13 -23.33
N LEU A 3 -59.73 17.11 -23.30
CA LEU A 3 -58.93 15.91 -23.54
C LEU A 3 -58.30 15.46 -22.21
N SER A 4 -58.85 14.37 -21.67
CA SER A 4 -58.35 13.63 -20.54
C SER A 4 -57.13 12.81 -20.97
N PHE A 5 -55.96 13.03 -20.35
CA PHE A 5 -54.79 12.14 -20.46
C PHE A 5 -54.78 11.14 -19.32
N SER A 6 -54.90 9.88 -19.67
CA SER A 6 -54.87 8.71 -18.82
C SER A 6 -53.48 8.50 -18.21
N ARG A 7 -53.44 8.37 -16.84
CA ARG A 7 -52.29 7.90 -16.08
C ARG A 7 -52.17 6.37 -16.11
N ARG A 8 -51.63 5.80 -17.20
CA ARG A 8 -51.20 4.39 -17.22
C ARG A 8 -50.24 4.19 -18.39
N ALA A 9 -48.94 4.26 -18.15
CA ALA A 9 -47.86 3.57 -18.88
C ALA A 9 -46.50 4.22 -18.57
N LEU A 10 -45.96 3.96 -17.40
CA LEU A 10 -44.53 4.18 -17.09
C LEU A 10 -44.11 3.19 -16.00
N LEU A 11 -44.28 1.91 -16.32
CA LEU A 11 -43.65 0.79 -15.61
C LEU A 11 -43.11 -0.15 -16.68
N GLY A 12 -41.93 0.16 -17.16
CA GLY A 12 -41.27 -0.65 -18.17
C GLY A 12 -39.78 -0.40 -18.16
N GLY A 13 -39.02 -1.29 -17.55
CA GLY A 13 -37.65 -1.52 -17.95
C GLY A 13 -36.52 -0.90 -17.12
N LEU A 14 -36.42 -1.18 -15.85
CA LEU A 14 -35.08 -1.35 -15.24
C LEU A 14 -34.59 -2.75 -15.63
N GLY A 15 -34.03 -2.84 -16.81
CA GLY A 15 -33.26 -3.99 -17.24
C GLY A 15 -32.01 -4.07 -16.38
N ALA A 16 -32.03 -4.96 -15.40
CA ALA A 16 -30.81 -5.46 -14.82
C ALA A 16 -29.96 -6.02 -15.96
N ALA A 17 -28.86 -5.36 -16.30
CA ALA A 17 -27.87 -5.89 -17.23
C ALA A 17 -27.33 -7.17 -16.58
N ALA A 18 -27.89 -8.31 -16.97
CA ALA A 18 -27.35 -9.62 -16.65
C ALA A 18 -25.99 -9.70 -17.34
N LEU A 19 -24.95 -9.67 -16.55
CA LEU A 19 -23.61 -10.02 -17.00
C LEU A 19 -23.68 -11.43 -17.61
N PRO A 20 -23.05 -11.68 -18.78
CA PRO A 20 -23.11 -12.98 -19.40
C PRO A 20 -22.45 -14.05 -18.53
N TRP A 21 -23.24 -14.97 -18.04
CA TRP A 21 -22.89 -16.03 -17.09
C TRP A 21 -22.41 -17.29 -17.81
N ASP A 22 -21.21 -17.25 -18.40
CA ASP A 22 -20.52 -18.46 -18.88
C ASP A 22 -19.36 -18.88 -17.94
N LEU A 23 -19.50 -18.66 -16.63
CA LEU A 23 -18.53 -19.14 -15.63
C LEU A 23 -18.83 -20.56 -15.11
N ALA A 24 -19.85 -21.23 -15.64
CA ALA A 24 -20.28 -22.55 -15.15
C ALA A 24 -19.63 -23.73 -15.90
N ARG A 25 -18.50 -23.55 -16.59
CA ARG A 25 -17.81 -24.66 -17.25
C ARG A 25 -16.39 -24.84 -16.78
N ALA A 26 -16.17 -26.01 -16.17
CA ALA A 26 -14.94 -26.61 -15.66
C ALA A 26 -14.60 -26.23 -14.20
N GLU A 27 -15.24 -26.86 -13.24
CA GLU A 27 -14.58 -27.17 -11.96
C GLU A 27 -13.45 -28.15 -12.27
N ALA A 28 -12.28 -27.63 -12.56
CA ALA A 28 -11.05 -28.38 -12.59
C ALA A 28 -10.66 -28.75 -11.14
N ALA A 29 -9.95 -29.84 -10.95
CA ALA A 29 -9.66 -30.50 -9.64
C ALA A 29 -8.94 -29.59 -8.60
N GLY A 30 -8.56 -28.34 -8.91
CA GLY A 30 -7.95 -27.36 -8.02
C GLY A 30 -8.81 -26.16 -7.68
N GLY A 31 -9.98 -25.99 -8.34
CA GLY A 31 -10.93 -24.91 -8.11
C GLY A 31 -10.46 -23.52 -8.58
N THR A 32 -11.42 -22.59 -8.65
CA THR A 32 -11.20 -21.17 -8.97
C THR A 32 -11.36 -20.34 -7.73
N LEU A 33 -10.34 -19.55 -7.37
CA LEU A 33 -10.40 -18.52 -6.34
C LEU A 33 -10.82 -17.18 -6.97
N ARG A 34 -11.97 -16.64 -6.57
CA ARG A 34 -12.49 -15.36 -7.03
C ARG A 34 -12.38 -14.32 -5.91
N VAL A 35 -11.68 -13.22 -6.17
CA VAL A 35 -11.39 -12.16 -5.20
C VAL A 35 -12.08 -10.87 -5.61
N GLY A 36 -12.96 -10.35 -4.75
CA GLY A 36 -13.55 -9.02 -4.87
C GLY A 36 -12.63 -7.97 -4.23
N MET A 37 -11.99 -7.16 -5.07
CA MET A 37 -11.02 -6.13 -4.68
C MET A 37 -11.71 -4.82 -4.28
N THR A 38 -11.04 -4.01 -3.46
CA THR A 38 -11.48 -2.63 -3.15
C THR A 38 -11.18 -1.62 -4.25
N ALA A 39 -10.32 -1.97 -5.20
CA ALA A 39 -9.96 -1.11 -6.32
C ALA A 39 -11.14 -0.91 -7.29
N SER A 40 -11.21 0.25 -7.93
CA SER A 40 -12.22 0.57 -8.96
C SER A 40 -11.89 0.03 -10.36
N ALA A 41 -10.66 -0.44 -10.53
CA ALA A 41 -10.16 -1.07 -11.74
C ALA A 41 -9.08 -2.10 -11.38
N ILE A 42 -8.84 -3.06 -12.25
CA ILE A 42 -7.72 -3.99 -12.11
C ILE A 42 -6.41 -3.18 -12.22
N PRO A 43 -5.49 -3.29 -11.24
CA PRO A 43 -4.20 -2.64 -11.33
C PRO A 43 -3.38 -3.12 -12.52
N LEU A 44 -2.47 -2.28 -12.98
CA LEU A 44 -1.64 -2.59 -14.15
C LEU A 44 -0.59 -3.66 -13.83
N ALA A 45 -0.46 -4.61 -14.74
CA ALA A 45 0.51 -5.71 -14.65
C ALA A 45 1.86 -5.29 -15.23
N ASN A 46 2.49 -4.27 -14.66
CA ASN A 46 3.76 -3.72 -15.14
C ASN A 46 4.96 -4.03 -14.22
N GLY A 47 4.77 -4.87 -13.19
CA GLY A 47 5.84 -5.26 -12.26
C GLY A 47 6.26 -4.17 -11.26
N VAL A 48 5.55 -3.04 -11.18
CA VAL A 48 5.75 -1.99 -10.18
C VAL A 48 4.43 -1.67 -9.49
N PRO A 49 4.44 -0.96 -8.34
CA PRO A 49 3.19 -0.53 -7.69
C PRO A 49 2.32 0.31 -8.61
N ASP A 50 1.00 0.07 -8.56
CA ASP A 50 -0.04 0.84 -9.24
C ASP A 50 -1.22 1.01 -8.30
N GLN A 51 -1.94 2.13 -8.40
CA GLN A 51 -3.03 2.48 -7.47
C GLN A 51 -2.60 2.39 -5.99
N GLY A 52 -1.45 2.97 -5.67
CA GLY A 52 -0.77 2.76 -4.39
C GLY A 52 -0.04 1.41 -4.38
N ALA A 53 -0.14 0.65 -3.30
CA ALA A 53 0.46 -0.68 -3.22
C ALA A 53 -0.48 -1.81 -3.71
N GLU A 54 -1.69 -1.49 -4.16
CA GLU A 54 -2.70 -2.44 -4.63
C GLU A 54 -2.20 -3.26 -5.82
N GLY A 55 -1.60 -2.59 -6.80
CA GLY A 55 -1.03 -3.26 -7.96
C GLY A 55 0.09 -4.22 -7.60
N HIS A 56 0.93 -3.87 -6.64
CA HIS A 56 1.98 -4.77 -6.19
C HIS A 56 1.42 -6.00 -5.47
N ARG A 57 0.38 -5.80 -4.65
CA ARG A 57 -0.28 -6.87 -3.90
C ARG A 57 -0.96 -7.91 -4.80
N PHE A 58 -1.66 -7.48 -5.86
CA PHE A 58 -2.45 -8.36 -6.71
C PHE A 58 -1.80 -8.74 -8.03
N MET A 59 -0.94 -7.89 -8.59
CA MET A 59 -0.31 -8.10 -9.88
C MET A 59 1.20 -8.29 -9.74
N GLY A 60 1.84 -7.58 -8.81
CA GLY A 60 3.28 -7.61 -8.61
C GLY A 60 3.78 -8.96 -8.11
N ILE A 61 3.33 -9.39 -6.93
CA ILE A 61 3.81 -10.64 -6.30
C ILE A 61 3.11 -11.90 -6.79
N THR A 62 2.12 -11.77 -7.67
CA THR A 62 1.42 -12.90 -8.29
C THR A 62 2.02 -13.27 -9.65
N LEU A 63 2.26 -12.28 -10.51
CA LEU A 63 2.75 -12.48 -11.88
C LEU A 63 4.27 -12.42 -11.98
N PHE A 64 4.91 -11.69 -11.06
CA PHE A 64 6.36 -11.45 -11.10
C PHE A 64 7.02 -11.94 -9.83
N ASP A 65 8.30 -12.25 -9.91
CA ASP A 65 9.17 -12.30 -8.75
C ASP A 65 10.03 -11.04 -8.66
N GLN A 66 10.42 -10.71 -7.45
CA GLN A 66 11.35 -9.67 -7.09
C GLN A 66 12.69 -10.29 -6.68
N LEU A 67 13.75 -9.50 -6.61
CA LEU A 67 15.04 -10.00 -6.09
C LEU A 67 14.92 -10.44 -4.63
N VAL A 68 14.16 -9.70 -3.85
CA VAL A 68 13.91 -9.95 -2.42
C VAL A 68 12.40 -10.01 -2.21
N HIS A 69 11.93 -10.94 -1.41
CA HIS A 69 10.52 -11.08 -1.05
C HIS A 69 10.26 -10.70 0.41
N TRP A 70 9.01 -10.46 0.74
CA TRP A 70 8.52 -10.51 2.12
C TRP A 70 8.13 -11.94 2.49
N ASP A 71 8.46 -12.36 3.71
CA ASP A 71 7.94 -13.60 4.27
C ASP A 71 6.51 -13.38 4.77
N LEU A 72 5.55 -13.90 4.02
CA LEU A 72 4.11 -13.79 4.28
C LEU A 72 3.53 -15.09 4.86
N SER A 73 4.37 -16.01 5.31
CA SER A 73 3.96 -17.35 5.77
C SER A 73 3.39 -17.38 7.18
N SER A 74 3.61 -16.31 7.98
CA SER A 74 3.16 -16.24 9.37
C SER A 74 2.23 -15.06 9.64
N ALA A 75 1.20 -15.30 10.48
CA ALA A 75 0.32 -14.27 11.03
C ALA A 75 0.80 -13.73 12.40
N GLU A 76 1.82 -14.35 13.00
CA GLU A 76 2.17 -14.14 14.42
C GLU A 76 3.22 -13.05 14.64
N LYS A 77 3.95 -12.67 13.60
CA LYS A 77 5.04 -11.70 13.66
C LYS A 77 5.06 -10.80 12.41
N PRO A 78 5.64 -9.59 12.50
CA PRO A 78 5.84 -8.76 11.33
C PRO A 78 6.60 -9.50 10.23
N ALA A 79 6.19 -9.28 8.98
CA ALA A 79 6.87 -9.87 7.84
C ALA A 79 8.30 -9.32 7.74
N VAL A 80 9.25 -10.19 7.44
CA VAL A 80 10.67 -9.89 7.25
C VAL A 80 11.10 -10.17 5.82
N LEU A 81 12.25 -9.65 5.41
CA LEU A 81 12.81 -9.95 4.09
C LEU A 81 13.24 -11.42 4.02
N LYS A 82 13.01 -12.03 2.86
CA LYS A 82 13.49 -13.38 2.52
C LYS A 82 14.01 -13.44 1.08
N PRO A 83 14.84 -14.44 0.74
CA PRO A 83 15.27 -14.67 -0.64
C PRO A 83 14.11 -14.80 -1.63
N GLY A 84 14.24 -14.08 -2.75
CA GLY A 84 13.40 -14.20 -3.94
C GLY A 84 14.24 -14.73 -5.12
N LEU A 85 14.36 -13.95 -6.19
CA LEU A 85 15.28 -14.25 -7.30
C LEU A 85 16.74 -14.10 -6.89
N ALA A 86 17.06 -13.30 -5.87
CA ALA A 86 18.36 -13.32 -5.20
C ALA A 86 18.33 -14.36 -4.06
N THR A 87 19.33 -15.23 -4.02
CA THR A 87 19.52 -16.23 -2.96
C THR A 87 20.35 -15.69 -1.81
N ASP A 88 21.21 -14.71 -2.09
CA ASP A 88 22.06 -14.01 -1.12
C ASP A 88 22.34 -12.59 -1.60
N TRP A 89 22.56 -11.68 -0.66
CA TRP A 89 22.97 -10.29 -0.93
C TRP A 89 23.81 -9.74 0.21
N LYS A 90 24.86 -9.04 -0.13
CA LYS A 90 25.77 -8.43 0.85
C LYS A 90 26.45 -7.21 0.28
N PRO A 91 26.84 -6.24 1.14
CA PRO A 91 27.75 -5.19 0.72
C PRO A 91 29.13 -5.79 0.41
N ASP A 92 29.83 -5.19 -0.54
CA ASP A 92 31.22 -5.51 -0.80
C ASP A 92 32.08 -5.04 0.40
N PRO A 93 32.84 -5.93 1.06
CA PRO A 93 33.65 -5.54 2.22
C PRO A 93 34.71 -4.46 1.92
N ALA A 94 35.18 -4.38 0.67
CA ALA A 94 36.16 -3.38 0.23
C ALA A 94 35.51 -2.06 -0.22
N GLU A 95 34.22 -2.08 -0.61
CA GLU A 95 33.47 -0.91 -1.08
C GLU A 95 32.03 -0.96 -0.55
N PRO A 96 31.76 -0.46 0.67
CA PRO A 96 30.43 -0.57 1.31
C PRO A 96 29.26 0.08 0.55
N LYS A 97 29.54 0.90 -0.48
CA LYS A 97 28.53 1.44 -1.39
C LYS A 97 28.10 0.45 -2.46
N ARG A 98 28.83 -0.65 -2.60
CA ARG A 98 28.57 -1.70 -3.59
C ARG A 98 27.83 -2.85 -2.94
N TRP A 99 26.75 -3.28 -3.57
CA TRP A 99 26.03 -4.49 -3.25
C TRP A 99 26.28 -5.58 -4.27
N ILE A 100 26.47 -6.81 -3.81
CA ILE A 100 26.62 -7.99 -4.64
C ILE A 100 25.45 -8.93 -4.33
N PHE A 101 24.68 -9.27 -5.36
CA PHE A 101 23.56 -10.19 -5.31
C PHE A 101 23.89 -11.47 -6.04
N THR A 102 23.77 -12.61 -5.37
CA THR A 102 23.81 -13.94 -6.01
C THR A 102 22.40 -14.30 -6.44
N LEU A 103 22.22 -14.56 -7.73
CA LEU A 103 20.90 -14.83 -8.31
C LEU A 103 20.63 -16.33 -8.41
N ARG A 104 19.36 -16.69 -8.29
CA ARG A 104 18.87 -18.08 -8.35
C ARG A 104 19.03 -18.62 -9.77
N GLU A 105 19.57 -19.83 -9.85
CA GLU A 105 19.70 -20.60 -11.09
C GLU A 105 18.42 -21.40 -11.38
N GLY A 106 18.18 -21.74 -12.64
CA GLY A 106 17.09 -22.61 -13.09
C GLY A 106 15.70 -21.96 -13.13
N VAL A 107 15.56 -20.69 -12.74
CA VAL A 107 14.29 -19.94 -12.85
C VAL A 107 13.95 -19.71 -14.32
N ARG A 108 12.66 -19.85 -14.66
CA ARG A 108 12.12 -19.56 -15.98
C ARG A 108 10.98 -18.56 -15.91
N PHE A 109 10.92 -17.68 -16.89
CA PHE A 109 9.75 -16.84 -17.13
C PHE A 109 8.56 -17.66 -17.65
N HIS A 110 7.38 -17.07 -17.65
CA HIS A 110 6.13 -17.73 -18.06
C HIS A 110 6.14 -18.22 -19.51
N ASP A 111 6.96 -17.61 -20.35
CA ASP A 111 7.19 -18.02 -21.75
C ASP A 111 8.31 -19.05 -21.93
N GLY A 112 8.88 -19.54 -20.83
CA GLY A 112 9.92 -20.57 -20.80
C GLY A 112 11.35 -20.06 -20.94
N LYS A 113 11.58 -18.76 -21.13
CA LYS A 113 12.93 -18.16 -21.19
C LYS A 113 13.63 -18.27 -19.84
N PRO A 114 14.95 -18.57 -19.80
CA PRO A 114 15.70 -18.60 -18.55
C PRO A 114 15.87 -17.19 -18.00
N PHE A 115 15.86 -17.06 -16.67
CA PHE A 115 16.15 -15.83 -15.94
C PHE A 115 17.67 -15.68 -15.76
N THR A 116 18.16 -14.46 -15.95
CA THR A 116 19.57 -14.07 -15.75
C THR A 116 19.69 -12.67 -15.16
N ALA A 117 20.91 -12.27 -14.78
CA ALA A 117 21.19 -10.92 -14.29
C ALA A 117 20.90 -9.81 -15.32
N GLU A 118 20.96 -10.12 -16.62
CA GLU A 118 20.61 -9.16 -17.68
C GLU A 118 19.12 -8.78 -17.65
N ASP A 119 18.24 -9.66 -17.19
CA ASP A 119 16.81 -9.36 -17.05
C ASP A 119 16.55 -8.38 -15.90
N VAL A 120 17.38 -8.43 -14.85
CA VAL A 120 17.36 -7.44 -13.79
C VAL A 120 17.84 -6.09 -14.30
N VAL A 121 18.96 -6.07 -15.06
CA VAL A 121 19.48 -4.85 -15.71
C VAL A 121 18.41 -4.24 -16.61
N PHE A 122 17.77 -5.03 -17.48
CA PHE A 122 16.66 -4.57 -18.32
C PHE A 122 15.49 -4.00 -17.49
N SER A 123 15.11 -4.68 -16.42
CA SER A 123 14.01 -4.24 -15.54
C SER A 123 14.34 -2.93 -14.82
N PHE A 124 15.60 -2.63 -14.57
CA PHE A 124 16.04 -1.35 -14.02
C PHE A 124 16.18 -0.29 -15.10
N ASP A 125 16.73 -0.62 -16.26
CA ASP A 125 16.92 0.30 -17.38
C ASP A 125 15.60 0.94 -17.81
N ARG A 126 14.53 0.14 -17.93
CA ARG A 126 13.20 0.65 -18.27
C ARG A 126 12.65 1.66 -17.25
N LEU A 127 13.08 1.59 -15.99
CA LEU A 127 12.58 2.46 -14.90
C LEU A 127 13.49 3.66 -14.64
N LEU A 128 14.81 3.53 -14.86
CA LEU A 128 15.79 4.49 -14.38
C LEU A 128 16.51 5.24 -15.51
N LYS A 129 16.58 4.69 -16.73
CA LYS A 129 17.27 5.31 -17.87
C LYS A 129 16.27 5.91 -18.87
N ASN A 130 16.14 7.24 -18.88
CA ASN A 130 15.18 7.95 -19.73
C ASN A 130 15.45 7.79 -21.24
N ASP A 131 16.68 7.51 -21.63
CA ASP A 131 17.14 7.31 -23.01
C ASP A 131 17.07 5.85 -23.48
N HIS A 132 16.71 4.93 -22.59
CA HIS A 132 16.56 3.52 -22.95
C HIS A 132 15.33 3.31 -23.86
N PRO A 133 15.41 2.52 -24.95
CA PRO A 133 14.27 2.29 -25.86
C PRO A 133 13.02 1.74 -25.19
N ALA A 134 13.20 0.95 -24.12
CA ALA A 134 12.11 0.40 -23.33
C ALA A 134 11.74 1.27 -22.12
N PHE A 135 12.10 2.56 -22.08
CA PHE A 135 11.77 3.42 -20.95
C PHE A 135 10.27 3.46 -20.69
N ASP A 136 9.89 3.15 -19.45
CA ASP A 136 8.51 3.19 -18.95
C ASP A 136 8.32 4.45 -18.08
N ALA A 137 7.83 5.54 -18.66
CA ALA A 137 7.65 6.80 -17.96
C ALA A 137 6.69 6.69 -16.76
N ARG A 138 5.64 5.86 -16.87
CA ARG A 138 4.69 5.62 -15.78
C ARG A 138 5.33 4.83 -14.64
N GLY A 139 6.00 3.73 -14.96
CA GLY A 139 6.73 2.93 -13.98
C GLY A 139 7.86 3.70 -13.31
N SER A 140 8.58 4.54 -14.08
CA SER A 140 9.63 5.43 -13.58
C SER A 140 9.09 6.44 -12.56
N ALA A 141 7.98 7.12 -12.87
CA ALA A 141 7.38 8.11 -11.97
C ALA A 141 6.99 7.52 -10.59
N ILE A 142 6.66 6.22 -10.55
CA ILE A 142 6.32 5.51 -9.31
C ILE A 142 7.58 5.03 -8.57
N SER A 143 8.61 4.58 -9.31
CA SER A 143 9.72 3.80 -8.76
C SER A 143 10.97 4.61 -8.47
N ARG A 144 11.28 5.64 -9.29
CA ARG A 144 12.55 6.39 -9.24
C ARG A 144 12.91 6.93 -7.85
N SER A 145 11.93 7.43 -7.11
CA SER A 145 12.15 7.95 -5.75
C SER A 145 12.61 6.90 -4.73
N ARG A 146 12.53 5.61 -5.07
CA ARG A 146 13.08 4.53 -4.25
C ARG A 146 14.55 4.27 -4.53
N PHE A 147 15.04 4.62 -5.73
CA PHE A 147 16.38 4.28 -6.20
C PHE A 147 17.29 5.50 -6.32
N VAL A 148 17.05 6.54 -5.51
CA VAL A 148 17.84 7.78 -5.52
C VAL A 148 19.30 7.59 -5.13
N THR A 149 19.61 6.49 -4.44
CA THR A 149 20.97 6.13 -4.04
C THR A 149 21.67 5.26 -5.07
N VAL A 150 20.95 4.63 -5.99
CA VAL A 150 21.54 3.77 -7.03
C VAL A 150 22.24 4.64 -8.08
N ALA A 151 23.56 4.47 -8.20
CA ALA A 151 24.39 5.16 -9.17
C ALA A 151 24.57 4.34 -10.47
N SER A 152 24.79 3.04 -10.34
CA SER A 152 24.91 2.11 -11.47
C SER A 152 24.54 0.69 -11.07
N TYR A 153 24.26 -0.14 -12.06
CA TYR A 153 24.02 -1.57 -11.89
C TYR A 153 24.47 -2.32 -13.14
N ARG A 154 24.91 -3.56 -12.97
CA ARG A 154 25.40 -4.40 -14.05
C ARG A 154 25.32 -5.88 -13.73
N ALA A 155 25.18 -6.70 -14.74
CA ALA A 155 25.46 -8.12 -14.64
C ALA A 155 26.99 -8.32 -14.58
N ALA A 156 27.45 -9.10 -13.59
CA ALA A 156 28.85 -9.52 -13.45
C ALA A 156 29.02 -11.00 -13.79
N GLY A 157 28.03 -11.59 -14.44
CA GLY A 157 27.86 -12.96 -14.85
C GLY A 157 26.39 -13.30 -14.94
N PRO A 158 26.01 -14.50 -15.43
CA PRO A 158 24.60 -14.86 -15.60
C PRO A 158 23.77 -14.80 -14.30
N HIS A 159 24.43 -15.06 -13.17
CA HIS A 159 23.78 -15.16 -11.84
C HIS A 159 24.44 -14.27 -10.79
N THR A 160 25.06 -13.17 -11.22
CA THR A 160 25.64 -12.17 -10.31
C THR A 160 25.25 -10.77 -10.77
N LEU A 161 24.54 -10.06 -9.89
CA LEU A 161 24.21 -8.65 -10.10
C LEU A 161 25.04 -7.80 -9.13
N VAL A 162 25.60 -6.72 -9.64
CA VAL A 162 26.29 -5.70 -8.85
C VAL A 162 25.52 -4.40 -8.96
N ILE A 163 25.26 -3.77 -7.82
CA ILE A 163 24.65 -2.44 -7.72
C ILE A 163 25.59 -1.53 -6.95
N ASP A 164 26.03 -0.45 -7.59
CA ASP A 164 26.83 0.59 -6.97
C ASP A 164 25.92 1.76 -6.55
N CYS A 165 25.98 2.17 -5.29
CA CYS A 165 25.27 3.33 -4.76
C CYS A 165 26.19 4.56 -4.72
N ASN A 166 25.59 5.77 -4.81
CA ASN A 166 26.33 7.03 -4.66
C ASN A 166 26.74 7.30 -3.20
N ARG A 167 26.12 6.62 -2.25
CA ARG A 167 26.43 6.60 -0.81
C ARG A 167 26.16 5.21 -0.23
N VAL A 168 26.61 4.94 0.97
CA VAL A 168 26.24 3.72 1.69
C VAL A 168 24.72 3.71 1.88
N ASP A 169 24.09 2.59 1.57
CA ASP A 169 22.63 2.41 1.69
C ASP A 169 22.31 0.97 2.11
N SER A 170 22.20 0.77 3.41
CA SER A 170 21.84 -0.53 3.98
C SER A 170 20.37 -0.91 3.74
N MET A 171 19.53 0.04 3.30
CA MET A 171 18.11 -0.18 3.04
C MET A 171 17.82 -0.69 1.61
N LEU A 172 18.83 -0.77 0.73
CA LEU A 172 18.64 -1.19 -0.66
C LEU A 172 17.83 -2.50 -0.81
N PRO A 173 18.05 -3.57 -0.02
CA PRO A 173 17.27 -4.80 -0.13
C PRO A 173 15.76 -4.60 0.06
N TYR A 174 15.33 -3.68 0.94
CA TYR A 174 13.92 -3.34 1.15
C TYR A 174 13.29 -2.68 -0.09
N LEU A 175 14.09 -2.01 -0.92
CA LEU A 175 13.61 -1.32 -2.12
C LEU A 175 13.39 -2.30 -3.28
N LEU A 176 14.14 -3.41 -3.28
CA LEU A 176 14.12 -4.42 -4.33
C LEU A 176 12.87 -5.31 -4.28
N VAL A 177 12.11 -5.29 -3.20
CA VAL A 177 10.80 -5.96 -3.10
C VAL A 177 9.72 -5.31 -3.97
N TRP A 178 9.97 -4.09 -4.47
CA TRP A 178 8.98 -3.30 -5.20
C TRP A 178 9.13 -3.36 -6.73
N VAL A 179 10.08 -4.13 -7.24
CA VAL A 179 10.33 -4.26 -8.68
C VAL A 179 10.21 -5.72 -9.10
N GLY A 180 9.16 -6.03 -9.82
CA GLY A 180 8.98 -7.32 -10.49
C GLY A 180 9.87 -7.40 -11.73
N ILE A 181 10.57 -8.52 -11.87
CA ILE A 181 11.52 -8.73 -12.96
C ILE A 181 10.79 -9.31 -14.18
N THR A 182 11.11 -8.74 -15.34
CA THR A 182 10.70 -9.23 -16.66
C THR A 182 11.88 -9.14 -17.62
N HIS A 183 11.73 -9.69 -18.83
CA HIS A 183 12.82 -9.70 -19.80
C HIS A 183 12.48 -8.91 -21.07
N GLN A 184 13.54 -8.47 -21.78
CA GLN A 184 13.42 -7.66 -22.99
C GLN A 184 12.58 -8.34 -24.07
N GLY A 185 12.77 -9.65 -24.29
CA GLY A 185 12.01 -10.40 -25.30
C GLY A 185 10.51 -10.41 -25.08
N ALA A 186 10.02 -10.36 -23.84
CA ALA A 186 8.59 -10.24 -23.54
C ALA A 186 8.04 -8.86 -23.93
N TRP A 187 8.79 -7.80 -23.68
CA TRP A 187 8.42 -6.45 -24.12
C TRP A 187 8.45 -6.33 -25.66
N GLU A 188 9.44 -6.93 -26.32
CA GLU A 188 9.51 -6.97 -27.79
C GLU A 188 8.34 -7.75 -28.40
N ALA A 189 7.98 -8.91 -27.83
CA ALA A 189 6.81 -9.69 -28.22
C ALA A 189 5.48 -8.94 -28.01
N ALA A 190 5.46 -7.98 -27.09
CA ALA A 190 4.34 -7.05 -26.89
C ALA A 190 4.37 -5.85 -27.87
N GLY A 191 5.20 -5.90 -28.93
CA GLY A 191 5.34 -4.83 -29.92
C GLY A 191 6.09 -3.62 -29.41
N ARG A 192 6.96 -3.80 -28.42
CA ARG A 192 7.72 -2.74 -27.74
C ARG A 192 6.81 -1.68 -27.10
N ASN A 193 5.68 -2.12 -26.54
CA ASN A 193 4.65 -1.26 -25.98
C ASN A 193 4.22 -1.78 -24.59
N TRP A 194 4.39 -0.95 -23.57
CA TRP A 194 4.06 -1.33 -22.18
C TRP A 194 2.57 -1.49 -21.96
N ASP A 195 1.70 -0.72 -22.64
CA ASP A 195 0.24 -0.89 -22.49
C ASP A 195 -0.20 -2.24 -23.06
N THR A 196 0.39 -2.69 -24.18
CA THR A 196 0.18 -4.02 -24.72
C THR A 196 0.76 -5.10 -23.81
N PHE A 197 1.99 -4.90 -23.28
CA PHE A 197 2.61 -5.82 -22.33
C PHE A 197 1.71 -6.08 -21.12
N MET A 198 1.12 -5.04 -20.53
CA MET A 198 0.26 -5.17 -19.35
C MET A 198 -0.98 -6.04 -19.56
N THR A 199 -1.42 -6.23 -20.80
CA THR A 199 -2.57 -7.11 -21.13
C THR A 199 -2.18 -8.59 -21.27
N ARG A 200 -0.88 -8.90 -21.34
CA ARG A 200 -0.31 -10.24 -21.48
C ARG A 200 1.04 -10.35 -20.77
N ALA A 201 1.10 -9.81 -19.56
CA ALA A 201 2.35 -9.69 -18.81
C ALA A 201 3.06 -11.02 -18.63
N VAL A 202 4.38 -11.00 -18.83
CA VAL A 202 5.28 -12.13 -18.65
C VAL A 202 6.21 -11.80 -17.49
N GLY A 203 6.07 -12.56 -16.42
CA GLY A 203 6.96 -12.58 -15.26
C GLY A 203 7.43 -14.02 -15.00
N SER A 204 7.97 -14.25 -13.81
CA SER A 204 8.39 -15.58 -13.32
C SER A 204 7.57 -16.07 -12.14
N GLY A 205 6.52 -15.32 -11.75
CA GLY A 205 5.74 -15.54 -10.56
C GLY A 205 4.89 -16.82 -10.54
N PRO A 206 4.23 -17.10 -9.39
CA PRO A 206 3.44 -18.32 -9.19
C PRO A 206 2.18 -18.39 -10.07
N TRP A 207 1.74 -17.27 -10.64
CA TRP A 207 0.57 -17.22 -11.52
C TRP A 207 0.95 -16.69 -12.90
N LYS A 208 0.31 -17.22 -13.95
CA LYS A 208 0.44 -16.81 -15.36
C LYS A 208 -0.83 -16.07 -15.80
N MET A 209 -0.70 -14.94 -16.47
CA MET A 209 -1.86 -14.22 -16.98
C MET A 209 -2.56 -14.98 -18.11
N GLU A 210 -3.86 -15.18 -17.99
CA GLU A 210 -4.73 -15.75 -19.04
C GLU A 210 -5.47 -14.63 -19.78
N SER A 211 -6.08 -13.70 -19.04
CA SER A 211 -6.79 -12.57 -19.64
C SER A 211 -6.83 -11.37 -18.71
N PHE A 212 -6.90 -10.18 -19.31
CA PHE A 212 -6.94 -8.90 -18.61
C PHE A 212 -7.93 -7.94 -19.26
N SER A 213 -8.88 -7.45 -18.47
CA SER A 213 -9.80 -6.36 -18.81
C SER A 213 -9.84 -5.40 -17.62
N ILE A 214 -9.31 -4.20 -17.81
CA ILE A 214 -9.00 -3.26 -16.71
C ILE A 214 -10.22 -2.91 -15.83
N ARG A 215 -11.44 -2.90 -16.39
CA ARG A 215 -12.67 -2.54 -15.67
C ARG A 215 -13.55 -3.72 -15.30
N GLU A 216 -13.17 -4.91 -15.71
CA GLU A 216 -14.01 -6.10 -15.54
C GLU A 216 -13.34 -7.15 -14.66
N ARG A 217 -12.21 -7.70 -15.10
CA ARG A 217 -11.51 -8.78 -14.40
C ARG A 217 -10.11 -9.02 -14.92
N CYS A 218 -9.29 -9.63 -14.07
CA CYS A 218 -8.07 -10.31 -14.49
C CYS A 218 -8.19 -11.79 -14.14
N VAL A 219 -7.85 -12.68 -15.08
CA VAL A 219 -7.81 -14.12 -14.88
C VAL A 219 -6.37 -14.60 -14.99
N MET A 220 -5.94 -15.35 -13.99
CA MET A 220 -4.61 -15.94 -13.92
C MET A 220 -4.71 -17.43 -13.70
N LEU A 221 -3.82 -18.18 -14.34
CA LEU A 221 -3.67 -19.63 -14.18
C LEU A 221 -2.48 -19.93 -13.28
N ARG A 222 -2.59 -21.03 -12.53
CA ARG A 222 -1.47 -21.60 -11.78
C ARG A 222 -0.27 -21.82 -12.68
N ASN A 223 0.93 -21.44 -12.21
CA ASN A 223 2.19 -21.83 -12.81
C ASN A 223 2.67 -23.15 -12.17
N PRO A 224 2.48 -24.31 -12.80
CA PRO A 224 2.89 -25.59 -12.21
C PRO A 224 4.41 -25.76 -12.18
N ASP A 225 5.14 -25.00 -13.01
CA ASP A 225 6.60 -25.02 -13.13
C ASP A 225 7.26 -23.91 -12.30
N TYR A 226 6.54 -23.36 -11.31
CA TYR A 226 7.08 -22.31 -10.46
C TYR A 226 8.28 -22.83 -9.67
N TRP A 227 9.35 -22.03 -9.64
CA TRP A 227 10.63 -22.43 -9.06
C TRP A 227 10.57 -22.72 -7.55
N ASP A 228 9.66 -22.06 -6.81
CA ASP A 228 9.42 -22.31 -5.39
C ASP A 228 8.26 -23.31 -5.24
N ALA A 229 8.62 -24.58 -5.09
CA ALA A 229 7.65 -25.68 -5.02
C ALA A 229 6.63 -25.52 -3.88
N ASP A 230 7.02 -24.90 -2.78
CA ASP A 230 6.15 -24.68 -1.62
C ASP A 230 5.09 -23.60 -1.91
N ARG A 231 5.35 -22.72 -2.86
CA ARG A 231 4.48 -21.64 -3.30
C ARG A 231 3.82 -21.89 -4.66
N ILE A 232 3.83 -23.09 -5.18
CA ILE A 232 2.96 -23.45 -6.32
C ILE A 232 1.50 -23.29 -5.86
N PRO A 233 0.69 -22.46 -6.55
CA PRO A 233 -0.70 -22.20 -6.14
C PRO A 233 -1.54 -23.46 -5.97
N ARG A 234 -2.31 -23.52 -4.90
CA ARG A 234 -3.24 -24.64 -4.64
C ARG A 234 -4.50 -24.54 -5.49
N ALA A 235 -4.99 -23.34 -5.76
CA ALA A 235 -6.04 -23.10 -6.73
C ALA A 235 -5.48 -23.15 -8.16
N GLU A 236 -6.26 -23.65 -9.12
CA GLU A 236 -5.84 -23.68 -10.52
C GLU A 236 -6.00 -22.34 -11.21
N ARG A 237 -6.96 -21.53 -10.75
CA ARG A 237 -7.32 -20.26 -11.34
C ARG A 237 -7.55 -19.22 -10.26
N LEU A 238 -7.01 -18.02 -10.48
CA LEU A 238 -7.28 -16.83 -9.69
C LEU A 238 -8.01 -15.80 -10.56
N VAL A 239 -9.16 -15.33 -10.09
CA VAL A 239 -9.95 -14.28 -10.76
C VAL A 239 -10.03 -13.07 -9.85
N LEU A 240 -9.54 -11.95 -10.31
CA LEU A 240 -9.64 -10.66 -9.63
C LEU A 240 -10.80 -9.85 -10.23
N LEU A 241 -11.69 -9.32 -9.37
CA LEU A 241 -12.85 -8.51 -9.77
C LEU A 241 -12.80 -7.16 -9.03
N PRO A 242 -12.78 -6.03 -9.73
CA PRO A 242 -12.82 -4.71 -9.11
C PRO A 242 -14.26 -4.41 -8.65
N LEU A 243 -14.47 -4.43 -7.33
CA LEU A 243 -15.76 -4.20 -6.68
C LEU A 243 -15.57 -3.10 -5.62
N ALA A 244 -15.41 -1.85 -6.05
CA ALA A 244 -15.03 -0.74 -5.18
C ALA A 244 -16.05 -0.46 -4.06
N GLU A 245 -17.35 -0.67 -4.31
CA GLU A 245 -18.40 -0.39 -3.34
C GLU A 245 -18.52 -1.55 -2.33
N PRO A 246 -18.43 -1.27 -0.99
CA PRO A 246 -18.39 -2.31 0.04
C PRO A 246 -19.61 -3.24 0.07
N ASN A 247 -20.83 -2.70 -0.06
CA ASN A 247 -22.04 -3.51 -0.03
C ASN A 247 -22.18 -4.40 -1.27
N THR A 248 -21.69 -3.94 -2.43
CA THR A 248 -21.60 -4.76 -3.64
C THR A 248 -20.66 -5.94 -3.43
N ARG A 249 -19.51 -5.75 -2.75
CA ARG A 249 -18.63 -6.88 -2.40
C ARG A 249 -19.31 -7.89 -1.51
N VAL A 250 -20.02 -7.44 -0.47
CA VAL A 250 -20.77 -8.33 0.43
C VAL A 250 -21.86 -9.08 -0.30
N ALA A 251 -22.63 -8.40 -1.16
CA ALA A 251 -23.66 -9.04 -1.98
C ALA A 251 -23.07 -10.11 -2.91
N ALA A 252 -21.95 -9.81 -3.58
CA ALA A 252 -21.25 -10.75 -4.45
C ALA A 252 -20.73 -11.98 -3.69
N LEU A 253 -20.21 -11.78 -2.47
CA LEU A 253 -19.76 -12.88 -1.61
C LEU A 253 -20.95 -13.77 -1.20
N ARG A 254 -22.06 -13.19 -0.76
CA ARG A 254 -23.28 -13.92 -0.38
C ARG A 254 -23.90 -14.68 -1.54
N ALA A 255 -23.84 -14.11 -2.74
CA ALA A 255 -24.35 -14.74 -3.97
C ALA A 255 -23.39 -15.82 -4.52
N GLY A 256 -22.21 -16.02 -3.90
CA GLY A 256 -21.20 -16.95 -4.40
C GLY A 256 -20.53 -16.52 -5.70
N GLN A 257 -20.63 -15.25 -6.07
CA GLN A 257 -19.98 -14.67 -7.23
C GLN A 257 -18.49 -14.47 -7.00
N VAL A 258 -18.10 -14.21 -5.75
CA VAL A 258 -16.73 -14.20 -5.26
C VAL A 258 -16.60 -15.09 -4.04
N ASP A 259 -15.39 -15.57 -3.77
CA ASP A 259 -15.07 -16.46 -2.67
C ASP A 259 -14.39 -15.72 -1.50
N PHE A 260 -13.78 -14.59 -1.81
CA PHE A 260 -12.95 -13.79 -0.93
C PHE A 260 -13.21 -12.30 -1.22
N ILE A 261 -13.43 -11.48 -0.19
CA ILE A 261 -13.52 -10.03 -0.33
C ILE A 261 -12.60 -9.32 0.65
N GLU A 262 -12.14 -8.16 0.23
CA GLU A 262 -11.39 -7.23 1.06
C GLU A 262 -12.32 -6.24 1.73
N ALA A 263 -11.89 -5.73 2.90
CA ALA A 263 -12.52 -4.66 3.64
C ALA A 263 -14.07 -4.76 3.67
N PRO A 264 -14.65 -5.85 4.22
CA PRO A 264 -16.09 -5.89 4.48
C PRO A 264 -16.46 -4.73 5.40
N PRO A 265 -17.59 -4.05 5.18
CA PRO A 265 -18.02 -2.97 6.05
C PRO A 265 -18.30 -3.50 7.45
N PRO A 266 -17.99 -2.73 8.51
CA PRO A 266 -18.08 -3.19 9.91
C PRO A 266 -19.46 -3.73 10.30
N ASP A 267 -20.54 -3.14 9.83
CA ASP A 267 -21.92 -3.53 10.08
C ASP A 267 -22.31 -4.88 9.43
N ALA A 268 -21.65 -5.27 8.35
CA ALA A 268 -21.90 -6.55 7.70
C ALA A 268 -21.17 -7.73 8.39
N ILE A 269 -20.13 -7.47 9.18
CA ILE A 269 -19.27 -8.52 9.77
C ILE A 269 -20.07 -9.48 10.67
N PRO A 270 -20.89 -9.03 11.62
CA PRO A 270 -21.65 -9.94 12.49
C PRO A 270 -22.59 -10.87 11.70
N THR A 271 -23.27 -10.35 10.69
CA THR A 271 -24.19 -11.14 9.86
C THR A 271 -23.45 -12.12 8.96
N LEU A 272 -22.27 -11.77 8.45
CA LEU A 272 -21.42 -12.69 7.70
C LEU A 272 -20.92 -13.83 8.58
N GLN A 273 -20.46 -13.56 9.80
CA GLN A 273 -20.02 -14.57 10.77
C GLN A 273 -21.14 -15.53 11.13
N GLN A 274 -22.34 -15.01 11.43
CA GLN A 274 -23.54 -15.84 11.70
C GLN A 274 -23.93 -16.73 10.52
N ALA A 275 -23.69 -16.27 9.29
CA ALA A 275 -23.93 -17.03 8.06
C ALA A 275 -22.78 -17.99 7.70
N GLY A 276 -21.78 -18.17 8.58
CA GLY A 276 -20.68 -19.11 8.41
C GLY A 276 -19.52 -18.62 7.54
N TYR A 277 -19.47 -17.35 7.21
CA TYR A 277 -18.30 -16.76 6.54
C TYR A 277 -17.17 -16.56 7.55
N ARG A 278 -15.95 -16.84 7.12
CA ARG A 278 -14.76 -16.62 7.94
C ARG A 278 -14.28 -15.18 7.79
N ILE A 279 -14.21 -14.47 8.91
CA ILE A 279 -13.60 -13.14 8.97
C ILE A 279 -12.19 -13.29 9.54
N THR A 280 -11.21 -12.71 8.88
CA THR A 280 -9.84 -12.59 9.40
C THR A 280 -9.44 -11.13 9.46
N SER A 281 -8.65 -10.78 10.46
CA SER A 281 -8.01 -9.49 10.62
C SER A 281 -6.67 -9.69 11.31
N ASN A 282 -5.73 -8.80 11.12
CA ASN A 282 -4.44 -8.84 11.81
C ASN A 282 -3.86 -7.44 11.95
N VAL A 283 -3.06 -7.23 12.97
CA VAL A 283 -2.23 -6.03 13.08
C VAL A 283 -1.15 -6.07 12.01
N TYR A 284 -0.81 -4.93 11.47
CA TYR A 284 0.33 -4.77 10.57
C TYR A 284 0.77 -3.29 10.55
N PRO A 285 1.99 -2.98 10.13
CA PRO A 285 2.52 -1.62 10.20
C PRO A 285 1.91 -0.74 9.09
N HIS A 286 0.67 -0.34 9.27
CA HIS A 286 -0.08 0.49 8.33
C HIS A 286 -0.97 1.49 9.09
N ASN A 287 -0.61 2.75 9.00
CA ASN A 287 -1.26 3.83 9.74
C ASN A 287 -2.18 4.64 8.82
N TRP A 288 -3.40 4.89 9.27
CA TRP A 288 -4.31 5.86 8.69
C TRP A 288 -4.19 7.17 9.47
N MET A 289 -3.62 8.19 8.85
CA MET A 289 -3.17 9.39 9.53
C MET A 289 -3.30 10.64 8.65
N TYR A 290 -3.03 11.81 9.23
CA TYR A 290 -2.81 13.03 8.48
C TYR A 290 -1.33 13.35 8.43
N PHE A 291 -0.76 13.42 7.24
CA PHE A 291 0.51 14.10 6.99
C PHE A 291 0.30 15.60 7.09
N LEU A 292 1.20 16.28 7.76
CA LEU A 292 1.10 17.70 8.08
C LEU A 292 2.03 18.53 7.20
N SER A 293 1.58 19.72 6.84
CA SER A 293 2.41 20.72 6.17
C SER A 293 3.17 21.54 7.19
N TYR A 294 4.48 21.63 7.05
CA TYR A 294 5.38 22.45 7.85
C TYR A 294 5.86 23.70 7.09
N VAL A 295 5.27 23.98 5.92
CA VAL A 295 5.59 25.16 5.13
C VAL A 295 5.12 26.44 5.82
N GLU A 296 5.69 27.57 5.43
CA GLU A 296 5.29 28.87 5.96
C GLU A 296 3.79 29.11 5.81
N GLY A 297 3.15 29.68 6.83
CA GLY A 297 1.70 29.88 6.88
C GLY A 297 0.88 28.66 7.35
N SER A 298 1.47 27.48 7.43
CA SER A 298 0.75 26.32 7.97
C SER A 298 0.64 26.38 9.49
N PRO A 299 -0.55 26.13 10.05
CA PRO A 299 -0.75 26.10 11.50
C PRO A 299 -0.02 24.93 12.17
N TRP A 300 0.25 23.88 11.43
CA TRP A 300 0.90 22.66 11.95
C TRP A 300 2.39 22.84 12.27
N ARG A 301 2.97 24.00 11.99
CA ARG A 301 4.31 24.35 12.46
C ARG A 301 4.39 24.50 13.98
N ASP A 302 3.27 24.90 14.61
CA ASP A 302 3.20 25.03 16.06
C ASP A 302 3.03 23.64 16.72
N PRO A 303 3.98 23.18 17.53
CA PRO A 303 3.89 21.88 18.19
C PRO A 303 2.69 21.76 19.14
N ARG A 304 2.21 22.88 19.71
CA ARG A 304 1.04 22.89 20.59
C ARG A 304 -0.22 22.48 19.82
N ILE A 305 -0.35 22.96 18.58
CA ILE A 305 -1.49 22.65 17.69
C ILE A 305 -1.45 21.15 17.28
N ARG A 306 -0.28 20.63 16.93
CA ARG A 306 -0.14 19.20 16.60
C ARG A 306 -0.49 18.30 17.78
N ARG A 307 0.05 18.65 18.96
CA ARG A 307 -0.26 17.93 20.20
C ARG A 307 -1.75 18.01 20.53
N ALA A 308 -2.35 19.20 20.44
CA ALA A 308 -3.78 19.39 20.70
C ALA A 308 -4.65 18.54 19.76
N ALA A 309 -4.30 18.47 18.47
CA ALA A 309 -5.02 17.64 17.51
C ALA A 309 -4.92 16.14 17.87
N ASN A 310 -3.73 15.65 18.24
CA ASN A 310 -3.57 14.26 18.66
C ASN A 310 -4.31 13.95 19.99
N LEU A 311 -4.43 14.91 20.90
CA LEU A 311 -5.20 14.78 22.15
C LEU A 311 -6.72 14.95 21.94
N GLY A 312 -7.14 15.66 20.88
CA GLY A 312 -8.54 15.95 20.61
C GLY A 312 -9.32 14.81 19.93
N ILE A 313 -8.68 13.73 19.51
CA ILE A 313 -9.32 12.62 18.77
C ILE A 313 -9.64 11.45 19.69
N ASP A 314 -10.91 11.11 19.81
CA ASP A 314 -11.41 9.91 20.51
C ASP A 314 -11.25 8.66 19.61
N ARG A 315 -10.13 7.99 19.75
CA ARG A 315 -9.79 6.76 19.00
C ARG A 315 -10.59 5.57 19.46
N THR A 316 -10.96 5.53 20.74
CA THR A 316 -11.79 4.46 21.32
C THR A 316 -13.21 4.51 20.74
N GLY A 317 -13.81 5.69 20.65
CA GLY A 317 -15.10 5.88 20.01
C GLY A 317 -15.06 5.55 18.51
N MET A 318 -13.99 5.94 17.81
CA MET A 318 -13.79 5.56 16.39
C MET A 318 -13.67 4.04 16.23
N LYS A 319 -12.93 3.36 17.11
CA LYS A 319 -12.83 1.90 17.11
C LYS A 319 -14.19 1.23 17.29
N ALA A 320 -15.02 1.76 18.19
CA ALA A 320 -16.40 1.27 18.39
C ALA A 320 -17.24 1.50 17.12
N MET A 321 -17.18 2.68 16.50
CA MET A 321 -17.85 2.98 15.22
C MET A 321 -17.46 2.01 14.11
N LEU A 322 -16.20 1.57 14.07
CA LEU A 322 -15.67 0.62 13.09
C LEU A 322 -15.82 -0.85 13.51
N GLY A 323 -16.69 -1.16 14.52
CA GLY A 323 -16.92 -2.53 14.96
C GLY A 323 -15.67 -3.26 15.45
N GLY A 324 -14.67 -2.52 15.96
CA GLY A 324 -13.41 -3.09 16.40
C GLY A 324 -12.36 -3.35 15.29
N MET A 325 -12.66 -3.01 14.04
CA MET A 325 -11.79 -3.31 12.89
C MET A 325 -10.60 -2.34 12.72
N MET A 326 -10.18 -1.70 13.80
CA MET A 326 -8.94 -0.94 13.88
C MET A 326 -8.29 -1.12 15.25
N SER A 327 -6.99 -0.86 15.34
CA SER A 327 -6.34 -0.49 16.59
C SER A 327 -6.09 1.02 16.64
N GLU A 328 -5.98 1.57 17.85
CA GLU A 328 -5.81 3.00 18.06
C GLU A 328 -4.47 3.48 17.48
N GLY A 329 -4.49 4.63 16.81
CA GLY A 329 -3.29 5.20 16.20
C GLY A 329 -2.30 5.68 17.27
N ALA A 330 -1.28 4.89 17.50
CA ALA A 330 -0.26 5.14 18.54
C ALA A 330 1.03 5.76 17.98
N GLY A 331 1.15 5.84 16.66
CA GLY A 331 2.34 6.29 15.94
C GLY A 331 2.27 5.85 14.48
N LEU A 332 3.41 5.81 13.80
CA LEU A 332 3.51 5.16 12.48
C LEU A 332 3.39 3.64 12.59
N LEU A 333 3.76 3.09 13.73
CA LEU A 333 3.68 1.67 14.06
C LEU A 333 2.68 1.46 15.20
N TYR A 334 2.03 0.30 15.23
CA TYR A 334 1.15 -0.12 16.31
C TYR A 334 1.95 -0.48 17.58
N GLU A 335 1.33 -0.33 18.74
CA GLU A 335 1.93 -0.78 20.00
C GLU A 335 2.22 -2.29 19.97
N GLY A 336 3.41 -2.67 20.41
CA GLY A 336 3.89 -4.06 20.34
C GLY A 336 4.71 -4.38 19.09
N HIS A 337 4.80 -3.48 18.09
CA HIS A 337 5.75 -3.65 16.99
C HIS A 337 7.19 -3.56 17.50
N PRO A 338 8.14 -4.41 17.05
CA PRO A 338 9.53 -4.41 17.52
C PRO A 338 10.23 -3.03 17.45
N TRP A 339 9.81 -2.17 16.51
CA TRP A 339 10.36 -0.83 16.31
C TRP A 339 9.57 0.29 17.02
N TYR A 340 8.55 -0.02 17.82
CA TYR A 340 7.70 1.01 18.42
C TYR A 340 8.49 1.95 19.35
N GLY A 341 9.42 1.41 20.13
CA GLY A 341 10.22 2.17 21.09
C GLY A 341 9.42 2.62 22.33
N GLU A 342 9.96 3.63 23.03
CA GLU A 342 9.40 4.12 24.30
C GLU A 342 9.20 5.64 24.24
N PRO A 343 8.16 6.14 23.54
CA PRO A 343 7.88 7.57 23.52
C PRO A 343 7.39 8.06 24.88
N LYS A 344 7.93 9.18 25.36
CA LYS A 344 7.52 9.84 26.62
C LYS A 344 6.07 10.28 26.61
N HIS A 345 5.56 10.58 25.43
CA HIS A 345 4.16 10.97 25.21
C HIS A 345 3.59 10.08 24.13
N ARG A 346 2.31 9.70 24.30
CA ARG A 346 1.56 8.91 23.30
C ARG A 346 0.30 9.66 22.93
N PRO A 347 -0.21 9.50 21.70
CA PRO A 347 -1.54 9.93 21.35
C PRO A 347 -2.55 9.30 22.33
N ARG A 348 -3.37 10.13 22.96
CA ARG A 348 -4.45 9.73 23.87
C ARG A 348 -5.59 10.72 23.73
N PHE A 349 -6.78 10.36 24.14
CA PHE A 349 -7.89 11.28 24.19
C PHE A 349 -7.85 12.10 25.48
N ASP A 350 -7.68 13.41 25.35
CA ASP A 350 -7.66 14.37 26.46
C ASP A 350 -8.09 15.74 25.91
N PRO A 351 -9.41 15.92 25.69
CA PRO A 351 -9.92 17.13 25.04
C PRO A 351 -9.74 18.39 25.90
N ASP A 352 -9.60 18.26 27.22
CA ASP A 352 -9.32 19.42 28.09
C ASP A 352 -7.89 19.91 27.93
N ALA A 353 -6.93 19.00 27.90
CA ALA A 353 -5.54 19.35 27.58
C ALA A 353 -5.42 19.91 26.17
N ALA A 354 -6.17 19.36 25.19
CA ALA A 354 -6.21 19.89 23.82
C ALA A 354 -6.70 21.35 23.79
N ARG A 355 -7.83 21.66 24.44
CA ARG A 355 -8.37 23.02 24.55
C ARG A 355 -7.40 23.99 25.21
N LYS A 356 -6.69 23.55 26.25
CA LYS A 356 -5.67 24.37 26.92
C LYS A 356 -4.54 24.73 25.98
N LEU A 357 -3.97 23.76 25.28
CA LEU A 357 -2.89 23.99 24.31
C LEU A 357 -3.31 24.92 23.16
N LEU A 358 -4.54 24.77 22.66
CA LEU A 358 -5.09 25.64 21.63
C LEU A 358 -5.31 27.05 22.16
N ALA A 359 -5.80 27.23 23.39
CA ALA A 359 -5.94 28.54 24.00
C ALA A 359 -4.58 29.25 24.17
N GLU A 360 -3.53 28.53 24.56
CA GLU A 360 -2.15 29.02 24.61
C GLU A 360 -1.61 29.41 23.22
N ALA A 361 -2.14 28.79 22.14
CA ALA A 361 -1.83 29.12 20.76
C ALA A 361 -2.76 30.21 20.16
N GLY A 362 -3.74 30.73 20.95
CA GLY A 362 -4.66 31.80 20.53
C GLY A 362 -5.98 31.32 19.93
N PHE A 363 -6.33 30.03 20.05
CA PHE A 363 -7.54 29.45 19.46
C PHE A 363 -8.46 28.89 20.54
N THR A 364 -9.77 28.96 20.29
CA THR A 364 -10.81 28.41 21.17
C THR A 364 -11.97 27.87 20.34
N PRO A 365 -12.90 27.07 20.90
CA PRO A 365 -14.09 26.63 20.15
C PRO A 365 -14.96 27.79 19.61
N ARG A 366 -14.91 28.98 20.24
CA ARG A 366 -15.62 30.17 19.76
C ARG A 366 -14.85 30.96 18.70
N SER A 367 -13.51 30.82 18.67
CA SER A 367 -12.61 31.39 17.68
C SER A 367 -11.64 30.29 17.22
N PRO A 368 -12.11 29.33 16.42
CA PRO A 368 -11.35 28.13 16.10
C PRO A 368 -10.22 28.42 15.11
N LEU A 369 -9.19 27.58 15.21
CA LEU A 369 -8.24 27.42 14.13
C LEU A 369 -8.98 26.86 12.90
N ARG A 370 -8.88 27.52 11.76
CA ARG A 370 -9.43 27.02 10.50
C ARG A 370 -8.32 26.45 9.64
N THR A 371 -8.52 25.23 9.14
CA THR A 371 -7.55 24.55 8.29
C THR A 371 -8.24 23.70 7.24
N LYS A 372 -7.53 23.35 6.17
CA LYS A 372 -8.03 22.50 5.09
C LYS A 372 -7.23 21.22 5.03
N VAL A 373 -7.92 20.08 4.86
CA VAL A 373 -7.34 18.74 4.75
C VAL A 373 -7.78 18.11 3.44
N ALA A 374 -6.83 17.62 2.64
CA ALA A 374 -7.11 16.82 1.46
C ALA A 374 -7.47 15.38 1.88
N ILE A 375 -8.57 14.86 1.33
CA ILE A 375 -9.05 13.49 1.59
C ILE A 375 -9.48 12.80 0.29
N SER A 376 -9.53 11.47 0.31
CA SER A 376 -10.13 10.69 -0.78
C SER A 376 -11.26 9.81 -0.25
N PRO A 377 -12.38 9.66 -0.99
CA PRO A 377 -13.50 8.81 -0.60
C PRO A 377 -13.20 7.31 -0.72
N SER A 378 -12.08 6.94 -1.33
CA SER A 378 -11.65 5.56 -1.55
C SER A 378 -10.13 5.50 -1.71
N GLY A 379 -9.58 4.31 -1.81
CA GLY A 379 -8.16 4.09 -2.11
C GLY A 379 -7.57 2.92 -1.36
N SER A 380 -6.36 2.56 -1.75
CA SER A 380 -5.62 1.45 -1.14
C SER A 380 -5.40 1.68 0.35
N GLY A 381 -5.92 0.79 1.20
CA GLY A 381 -5.78 0.87 2.66
C GLY A 381 -6.55 2.00 3.35
N GLN A 382 -7.44 2.69 2.64
CA GLN A 382 -8.16 3.84 3.19
C GLN A 382 -9.28 3.48 4.19
N MET A 383 -9.51 2.21 4.46
CA MET A 383 -10.53 1.74 5.42
C MET A 383 -11.94 2.29 5.06
N GLN A 384 -12.54 3.09 5.95
CA GLN A 384 -13.81 3.78 5.77
C GLN A 384 -13.56 5.30 5.78
N PRO A 385 -12.98 5.89 4.69
CA PRO A 385 -12.36 7.21 4.79
C PRO A 385 -13.35 8.33 5.07
N LEU A 386 -14.55 8.32 4.49
CA LEU A 386 -15.51 9.41 4.71
C LEU A 386 -16.01 9.46 6.15
N PRO A 387 -16.63 8.38 6.73
CA PRO A 387 -17.09 8.44 8.11
C PRO A 387 -15.96 8.63 9.12
N MET A 388 -14.77 8.10 8.86
CA MET A 388 -13.60 8.32 9.73
C MET A 388 -13.16 9.79 9.72
N ASN A 389 -13.08 10.44 8.54
CA ASN A 389 -12.73 11.85 8.43
C ASN A 389 -13.80 12.75 9.09
N GLU A 390 -15.08 12.46 8.90
CA GLU A 390 -16.17 13.19 9.56
C GLU A 390 -16.09 13.07 11.08
N TYR A 391 -15.79 11.89 11.59
CA TYR A 391 -15.59 11.67 13.03
C TYR A 391 -14.41 12.49 13.58
N VAL A 392 -13.27 12.50 12.88
CA VAL A 392 -12.11 13.34 13.25
C VAL A 392 -12.49 14.83 13.21
N GLN A 393 -13.19 15.26 12.16
CA GLN A 393 -13.63 16.66 12.04
C GLN A 393 -14.49 17.10 13.22
N GLN A 394 -15.45 16.27 13.63
CA GLN A 394 -16.33 16.57 14.78
C GLN A 394 -15.52 16.67 16.08
N ASN A 395 -14.66 15.69 16.36
CA ASN A 395 -13.82 15.69 17.55
C ASN A 395 -12.91 16.93 17.62
N LEU A 396 -12.27 17.28 16.51
CA LEU A 396 -11.37 18.42 16.46
C LEU A 396 -12.12 19.77 16.56
N LYS A 397 -13.32 19.85 16.02
CA LYS A 397 -14.19 21.02 16.17
C LYS A 397 -14.54 21.31 17.63
N GLU A 398 -14.82 20.28 18.43
CA GLU A 398 -15.14 20.39 19.85
C GLU A 398 -14.00 20.97 20.69
N VAL A 399 -12.76 20.79 20.26
CA VAL A 399 -11.59 21.35 20.94
C VAL A 399 -11.14 22.69 20.38
N GLY A 400 -11.64 23.11 19.20
CA GLY A 400 -11.33 24.43 18.60
C GLY A 400 -10.51 24.35 17.33
N ILE A 401 -10.52 23.23 16.59
CA ILE A 401 -9.94 23.08 15.25
C ILE A 401 -11.07 22.81 14.26
N ASP A 402 -11.33 23.76 13.36
CA ASP A 402 -12.36 23.68 12.32
C ASP A 402 -11.71 23.27 10.99
N ILE A 403 -12.03 22.04 10.54
CA ILE A 403 -11.46 21.44 9.32
C ILE A 403 -12.44 21.58 8.17
N ALA A 404 -11.97 22.12 7.03
CA ALA A 404 -12.64 21.99 5.74
C ALA A 404 -11.96 20.88 4.92
N PHE A 405 -12.75 19.99 4.30
CA PHE A 405 -12.21 18.96 3.44
C PHE A 405 -12.12 19.40 1.98
N GLU A 406 -11.00 19.08 1.35
CA GLU A 406 -10.83 19.04 -0.10
C GLU A 406 -10.91 17.59 -0.55
N VAL A 407 -12.04 17.21 -1.14
CA VAL A 407 -12.28 15.83 -1.57
C VAL A 407 -11.78 15.64 -2.99
N MET A 408 -10.95 14.63 -3.22
CA MET A 408 -10.43 14.29 -4.54
C MET A 408 -10.30 12.78 -4.71
N ASP A 409 -10.24 12.31 -5.96
CA ASP A 409 -9.99 10.89 -6.22
C ASP A 409 -8.58 10.46 -5.76
N TRP A 410 -8.41 9.15 -5.52
CA TRP A 410 -7.19 8.60 -4.95
C TRP A 410 -5.92 8.89 -5.78
N ASN A 411 -6.00 8.81 -7.10
CA ASN A 411 -4.84 9.04 -7.95
C ASN A 411 -4.43 10.53 -7.96
N THR A 412 -5.40 11.43 -7.91
CA THR A 412 -5.16 12.87 -7.74
C THR A 412 -4.49 13.15 -6.40
N LEU A 413 -4.95 12.51 -5.32
CA LEU A 413 -4.35 12.65 -3.99
C LEU A 413 -2.90 12.12 -3.96
N LEU A 414 -2.62 10.99 -4.60
CA LEU A 414 -1.26 10.45 -4.74
C LEU A 414 -0.36 11.39 -5.58
N THR A 415 -0.91 12.05 -6.57
CA THR A 415 -0.18 13.06 -7.36
C THR A 415 0.16 14.27 -6.50
N GLN A 416 -0.81 14.77 -5.73
CA GLN A 416 -0.59 15.87 -4.78
C GLN A 416 0.53 15.55 -3.76
N LEU A 417 0.56 14.32 -3.25
CA LEU A 417 1.64 13.88 -2.34
C LEU A 417 3.04 13.96 -2.97
N ARG A 418 3.15 13.84 -4.31
CA ARG A 418 4.42 13.94 -5.04
C ARG A 418 4.80 15.37 -5.39
N GLU A 419 3.85 16.28 -5.41
CA GLU A 419 4.09 17.69 -5.80
C GLU A 419 4.52 18.56 -4.61
N GLY A 420 4.02 18.28 -3.41
CA GLY A 420 4.33 19.02 -2.18
C GLY A 420 3.27 20.04 -1.77
N ALA A 421 3.22 20.32 -0.47
CA ALA A 421 2.20 21.17 0.17
C ALA A 421 2.24 22.64 -0.28
N TRP A 422 3.34 23.10 -0.87
CA TRP A 422 3.53 24.48 -1.35
C TRP A 422 3.14 24.69 -2.80
N MET A 423 2.76 23.63 -3.50
CA MET A 423 2.39 23.70 -4.92
C MET A 423 0.89 23.99 -5.07
N PRO A 424 0.48 24.60 -6.21
CA PRO A 424 -0.94 24.88 -6.47
C PRO A 424 -1.84 23.64 -6.39
N GLY A 425 -1.31 22.46 -6.73
CA GLY A 425 -2.01 21.18 -6.62
C GLY A 425 -2.47 20.86 -5.20
N ALA A 426 -1.80 21.38 -4.17
CA ALA A 426 -2.22 21.24 -2.78
C ALA A 426 -3.52 22.00 -2.45
N ARG A 427 -3.99 22.92 -3.31
CA ARG A 427 -5.27 23.65 -3.18
C ARG A 427 -5.46 24.33 -1.82
N GLY A 428 -4.35 24.76 -1.20
CA GLY A 428 -4.34 25.39 0.12
C GLY A 428 -4.58 24.41 1.28
N CYS A 429 -4.42 23.10 1.06
CA CYS A 429 -4.49 22.11 2.13
C CYS A 429 -3.22 22.17 3.00
N HIS A 430 -3.41 22.19 4.31
CA HIS A 430 -2.33 22.16 5.29
C HIS A 430 -2.09 20.75 5.86
N ALA A 431 -2.96 19.81 5.55
CA ALA A 431 -2.78 18.39 5.85
C ALA A 431 -3.37 17.53 4.72
N ILE A 432 -2.94 16.28 4.65
CA ILE A 432 -3.42 15.29 3.70
C ILE A 432 -3.66 13.97 4.43
N ASN A 433 -4.88 13.42 4.29
CA ASN A 433 -5.20 12.10 4.81
C ASN A 433 -4.71 11.03 3.86
N ALA A 434 -3.85 10.17 4.34
CA ALA A 434 -3.44 8.98 3.62
C ALA A 434 -3.16 7.84 4.58
N SER A 435 -3.51 6.62 4.16
CA SER A 435 -2.97 5.43 4.79
C SER A 435 -1.54 5.20 4.31
N TRP A 436 -0.67 4.75 5.21
CA TRP A 436 0.75 4.63 4.91
C TRP A 436 1.34 3.35 5.44
N ASN A 437 2.03 2.61 4.56
CA ASN A 437 2.72 1.39 4.93
C ASN A 437 4.09 1.72 5.54
N ALA A 438 4.30 1.32 6.78
CA ALA A 438 5.54 1.49 7.54
C ALA A 438 6.30 0.16 7.74
N GLN A 439 6.07 -0.82 6.85
CA GLN A 439 6.68 -2.15 6.96
C GLN A 439 8.19 -2.13 6.70
N ASP A 440 8.67 -1.25 5.83
CA ASP A 440 10.09 -1.03 5.63
C ASP A 440 10.54 0.37 6.08
N PRO A 441 11.77 0.52 6.56
CA PRO A 441 12.26 1.80 7.11
C PRO A 441 12.29 2.93 6.08
N TYR A 442 12.61 2.63 4.83
CA TYR A 442 12.74 3.66 3.80
C TYR A 442 11.38 4.21 3.39
N VAL A 443 10.45 3.34 2.97
CA VAL A 443 9.11 3.76 2.53
C VAL A 443 8.32 4.31 3.71
N GLY A 444 8.43 3.69 4.88
CA GLY A 444 7.66 4.06 6.06
C GLY A 444 8.09 5.37 6.71
N PHE A 445 9.39 5.65 6.74
CA PHE A 445 9.95 6.72 7.56
C PHE A 445 10.82 7.69 6.78
N ILE A 446 11.86 7.21 6.08
CA ILE A 446 12.84 8.10 5.44
C ILE A 446 12.17 8.91 4.34
N ARG A 447 11.50 8.25 3.43
CA ARG A 447 10.88 8.84 2.25
C ARG A 447 9.80 9.90 2.56
N PRO A 448 8.90 9.73 3.55
CA PRO A 448 7.88 10.75 3.87
C PRO A 448 8.31 11.79 4.89
N LEU A 449 9.38 11.57 5.68
CA LEU A 449 9.65 12.42 6.86
C LEU A 449 11.06 12.99 6.93
N HIS A 450 12.04 12.44 6.19
CA HIS A 450 13.39 13.00 6.17
C HIS A 450 13.43 14.32 5.38
N SER A 451 14.07 15.34 5.90
CA SER A 451 14.07 16.70 5.33
C SER A 451 14.62 16.78 3.90
N ALA A 452 15.62 15.97 3.56
CA ALA A 452 16.20 15.91 2.21
C ALA A 452 15.30 15.24 1.16
N PHE A 453 14.19 14.63 1.56
CA PHE A 453 13.29 13.86 0.69
C PHE A 453 11.98 14.61 0.34
N ALA A 454 12.00 15.94 0.43
CA ALA A 454 10.91 16.77 -0.08
C ALA A 454 10.76 16.62 -1.61
N PRO A 455 9.53 16.74 -2.17
CA PRO A 455 9.34 16.76 -3.62
C PRO A 455 10.22 17.80 -4.32
N PRO A 456 10.76 17.53 -5.53
CA PRO A 456 10.47 16.35 -6.35
C PRO A 456 11.32 15.11 -6.05
N VAL A 457 12.16 15.12 -5.00
CA VAL A 457 13.05 14.00 -4.66
C VAL A 457 12.24 12.78 -4.21
N ALA A 458 11.34 12.95 -3.24
CA ALA A 458 10.49 11.89 -2.74
C ALA A 458 9.14 12.42 -2.20
N PHE A 459 8.70 11.98 -1.01
CA PHE A 459 7.33 12.13 -0.51
C PHE A 459 7.22 12.89 0.81
N ASN A 460 8.26 13.60 1.24
CA ASN A 460 8.11 14.52 2.38
C ASN A 460 7.29 15.74 1.94
N TRP A 461 6.00 15.48 1.70
CA TRP A 461 5.02 16.39 1.15
C TRP A 461 4.95 17.72 1.90
N GLY A 462 4.97 17.63 3.22
CA GLY A 462 4.81 18.78 4.10
C GLY A 462 6.10 19.51 4.44
N LYS A 463 7.25 19.09 3.94
CA LYS A 463 8.58 19.57 4.36
C LYS A 463 8.82 19.41 5.87
N HIS A 464 8.42 18.24 6.41
CA HIS A 464 8.82 17.88 7.77
C HIS A 464 10.34 17.97 7.90
N SER A 465 10.81 18.55 8.99
CA SER A 465 12.25 18.71 9.28
C SER A 465 12.46 18.63 10.79
N ASP A 466 13.15 17.61 11.19
CA ASP A 466 13.62 17.39 12.56
C ASP A 466 15.06 16.89 12.50
N PRO A 467 16.07 17.72 12.82
CA PRO A 467 17.48 17.32 12.71
C PRO A 467 17.86 16.07 13.51
N GLN A 468 17.17 15.76 14.61
CA GLN A 468 17.42 14.55 15.38
C GLN A 468 16.81 13.31 14.71
N ALA A 469 15.63 13.44 14.10
CA ALA A 469 15.04 12.38 13.31
C ALA A 469 15.85 12.12 12.04
N ASP A 470 16.28 13.19 11.34
CA ASP A 470 17.14 13.08 10.16
C ASP A 470 18.45 12.36 10.48
N ALA A 471 19.11 12.71 11.59
CA ALA A 471 20.35 12.05 12.03
C ALA A 471 20.15 10.55 12.36
N LEU A 472 18.98 10.16 12.90
CA LEU A 472 18.66 8.75 13.14
C LEU A 472 18.41 8.00 11.81
N MET A 473 17.73 8.62 10.87
CA MET A 473 17.49 8.06 9.54
C MET A 473 18.80 7.92 8.74
N ASP A 474 19.68 8.92 8.81
CA ASP A 474 21.00 8.85 8.18
C ASP A 474 21.88 7.75 8.81
N ALA A 475 21.86 7.61 10.15
CA ALA A 475 22.57 6.53 10.84
C ALA A 475 22.06 5.14 10.42
N MET A 476 20.76 4.99 10.22
CA MET A 476 20.17 3.73 9.74
C MET A 476 20.67 3.35 8.34
N LEU A 477 20.81 4.31 7.44
CA LEU A 477 21.32 4.07 6.09
C LEU A 477 22.77 3.56 6.08
N LEU A 478 23.53 3.84 7.12
CA LEU A 478 24.94 3.44 7.26
C LEU A 478 25.12 2.13 8.03
N GLU A 479 24.09 1.65 8.73
CA GLU A 479 24.19 0.50 9.63
C GLU A 479 23.74 -0.79 8.93
N PHE A 480 24.59 -1.81 8.94
CA PHE A 480 24.27 -3.14 8.37
C PHE A 480 23.93 -4.18 9.44
N ASP A 481 24.21 -3.91 10.69
CA ASP A 481 23.86 -4.77 11.80
C ASP A 481 22.37 -4.59 12.14
N THR A 482 21.58 -5.65 12.01
CA THR A 482 20.12 -5.63 12.16
C THR A 482 19.70 -5.19 13.57
N ASP A 483 20.39 -5.65 14.62
CA ASP A 483 20.02 -5.30 16.01
C ASP A 483 20.23 -3.80 16.27
N LYS A 484 21.29 -3.24 15.69
CA LYS A 484 21.57 -1.79 15.78
C LYS A 484 20.57 -0.99 14.93
N GLN A 485 20.21 -1.47 13.74
CA GLN A 485 19.14 -0.86 12.93
C GLN A 485 17.82 -0.83 13.71
N ASP A 486 17.43 -1.94 14.33
CA ASP A 486 16.24 -2.03 15.16
C ASP A 486 16.28 -1.05 16.35
N ALA A 487 17.45 -0.89 16.97
CA ALA A 487 17.63 0.10 18.04
C ALA A 487 17.48 1.54 17.55
N LEU A 488 18.00 1.85 16.35
CA LEU A 488 17.81 3.16 15.69
C LEU A 488 16.35 3.39 15.35
N MET A 489 15.66 2.38 14.82
CA MET A 489 14.24 2.44 14.50
C MET A 489 13.37 2.72 15.73
N ARG A 490 13.62 2.05 16.85
CA ARG A 490 12.92 2.31 18.11
C ARG A 490 13.07 3.77 18.55
N ARG A 491 14.28 4.30 18.48
CA ARG A 491 14.58 5.71 18.82
C ARG A 491 13.89 6.68 17.84
N LEU A 492 13.96 6.40 16.56
CA LEU A 492 13.33 7.21 15.51
C LEU A 492 11.81 7.26 15.70
N HIS A 493 11.16 6.10 15.83
CA HIS A 493 9.70 6.04 16.00
C HIS A 493 9.25 6.77 17.26
N ALA A 494 9.91 6.54 18.40
CA ALA A 494 9.63 7.25 19.65
C ALA A 494 9.75 8.77 19.46
N ARG A 495 10.82 9.24 18.79
CA ARG A 495 11.01 10.67 18.48
C ARG A 495 9.88 11.25 17.65
N LEU A 496 9.46 10.58 16.58
CA LEU A 496 8.39 11.05 15.70
C LEU A 496 7.04 11.13 16.42
N VAL A 497 6.75 10.17 17.31
CA VAL A 497 5.57 10.19 18.16
C VAL A 497 5.62 11.35 19.16
N GLU A 498 6.75 11.57 19.84
CA GLU A 498 6.95 12.66 20.80
C GLU A 498 6.80 14.05 20.18
N GLN A 499 7.15 14.19 18.89
CA GLN A 499 7.05 15.43 18.15
C GLN A 499 5.69 15.66 17.50
N ASP A 500 4.76 14.70 17.66
CA ASP A 500 3.48 14.71 16.92
C ASP A 500 3.72 15.00 15.42
N ALA A 501 4.66 14.24 14.82
CA ALA A 501 5.07 14.48 13.43
C ALA A 501 3.92 14.30 12.43
N CYS A 502 2.89 13.55 12.81
CA CYS A 502 1.63 13.35 12.09
C CYS A 502 0.47 13.39 13.07
N ILE A 503 -0.75 13.50 12.58
CA ILE A 503 -1.93 13.17 13.39
C ILE A 503 -2.18 11.68 13.23
N PHE A 504 -1.84 10.90 14.24
CA PHE A 504 -1.96 9.45 14.27
C PHE A 504 -3.38 9.06 14.66
N ILE A 505 -4.12 8.39 13.81
CA ILE A 505 -5.57 8.19 14.00
C ILE A 505 -5.90 6.73 14.21
N ALA A 506 -5.54 5.85 13.28
CA ALA A 506 -5.89 4.44 13.32
C ALA A 506 -4.81 3.57 12.70
N HIS A 507 -4.63 2.36 13.20
CA HIS A 507 -4.00 1.27 12.46
C HIS A 507 -5.09 0.36 11.91
N ASP A 508 -5.09 0.14 10.62
CA ASP A 508 -6.00 -0.78 9.94
C ASP A 508 -5.70 -2.21 10.36
N LEU A 509 -6.74 -3.00 10.60
CA LEU A 509 -6.62 -4.44 10.82
C LEU A 509 -6.84 -5.25 9.55
N ASN A 510 -7.02 -4.57 8.41
CA ASN A 510 -7.11 -5.17 7.08
C ASN A 510 -8.10 -6.34 7.00
N PRO A 511 -9.38 -6.18 7.43
CA PRO A 511 -10.30 -7.30 7.52
C PRO A 511 -10.58 -7.95 6.16
N ARG A 512 -10.72 -9.29 6.17
CA ARG A 512 -11.08 -10.10 5.01
C ARG A 512 -12.29 -10.96 5.34
N ALA A 513 -13.21 -11.13 4.40
CA ALA A 513 -14.29 -12.08 4.51
C ALA A 513 -14.19 -13.16 3.44
N MET A 514 -14.32 -14.40 3.84
CA MET A 514 -14.13 -15.57 2.99
C MET A 514 -15.29 -16.54 3.13
N GLY A 515 -15.72 -17.10 1.99
CA GLY A 515 -16.69 -18.19 1.96
C GLY A 515 -16.19 -19.43 2.70
N PRO A 516 -17.10 -20.31 3.16
CA PRO A 516 -16.76 -21.49 3.97
C PRO A 516 -15.84 -22.49 3.23
N LYS A 517 -15.83 -22.46 1.90
CA LYS A 517 -14.98 -23.31 1.06
C LYS A 517 -13.53 -22.80 0.95
N VAL A 518 -13.25 -21.55 1.32
CA VAL A 518 -11.89 -20.99 1.25
C VAL A 518 -11.06 -21.49 2.42
N LYS A 519 -9.94 -22.14 2.15
CA LYS A 519 -9.01 -22.68 3.13
C LYS A 519 -7.58 -22.20 2.83
N GLY A 520 -6.71 -22.26 3.85
CA GLY A 520 -5.27 -22.04 3.68
C GLY A 520 -4.81 -20.57 3.63
N PHE A 521 -5.72 -19.58 3.68
CA PHE A 521 -5.33 -18.18 3.75
C PHE A 521 -4.66 -17.86 5.09
N VAL A 522 -3.46 -17.29 5.02
CA VAL A 522 -2.70 -16.72 6.14
C VAL A 522 -2.74 -15.20 6.02
N GLN A 523 -3.25 -14.53 7.04
CA GLN A 523 -3.22 -13.06 7.08
C GLN A 523 -1.94 -12.61 7.78
N ALA A 524 -0.86 -12.47 7.01
CA ALA A 524 0.41 -11.98 7.50
C ALA A 524 0.28 -10.56 8.08
N GLN A 525 1.20 -10.18 8.96
CA GLN A 525 1.34 -8.78 9.42
C GLN A 525 2.03 -7.94 8.33
N SER A 526 1.33 -7.81 7.21
CA SER A 526 1.76 -7.11 6.01
C SER A 526 0.57 -6.61 5.22
N TRP A 527 0.76 -5.54 4.46
CA TRP A 527 -0.20 -5.12 3.42
C TRP A 527 -0.30 -6.15 2.28
N LEU A 528 0.81 -6.80 1.96
CA LEU A 528 0.86 -7.83 0.95
C LEU A 528 0.22 -9.12 1.48
N GLN A 529 -0.28 -9.95 0.58
CA GLN A 529 -0.92 -11.22 0.90
C GLN A 529 -0.50 -12.29 -0.10
N ASP A 530 -0.13 -13.47 0.40
CA ASP A 530 0.15 -14.62 -0.44
C ASP A 530 -1.15 -15.42 -0.67
N LEU A 531 -1.57 -15.53 -1.92
CA LEU A 531 -2.74 -16.31 -2.32
C LEU A 531 -2.39 -17.73 -2.79
N THR A 532 -1.11 -18.09 -2.81
CA THR A 532 -0.66 -19.42 -3.27
C THR A 532 -1.14 -20.57 -2.38
N PRO A 533 -1.20 -20.45 -1.03
CA PRO A 533 -1.70 -21.53 -0.17
C PRO A 533 -3.23 -21.65 -0.16
N VAL A 534 -3.94 -20.70 -0.79
CA VAL A 534 -5.41 -20.68 -0.77
C VAL A 534 -5.97 -21.76 -1.70
N ARG A 535 -6.93 -22.51 -1.19
CA ARG A 535 -7.65 -23.54 -1.92
C ARG A 535 -9.15 -23.43 -1.72
N ILE A 536 -9.91 -23.91 -2.70
CA ILE A 536 -11.37 -24.03 -2.68
C ILE A 536 -11.72 -25.50 -2.47
N GLY A 537 -12.45 -25.82 -1.38
CA GLY A 537 -12.83 -27.18 -1.09
C GLY A 537 -13.45 -27.36 0.28
#